data_60b41c75898a0fd443d9391d9581fcfc
#
_entry.id   60b41c75898a0fd443d9391d9581fcfc
#
_cell.length_a   1.000
_cell.length_b   1.000
_cell.length_c   1.000
_cell.angle_alpha   90.00
_cell.angle_beta   90.00
_cell.angle_gamma   90.00
#
_symmetry.space_group_name_H-M   'P 1'
#
loop_
_entity.id
_entity.type
_entity.pdbx_description
1 polymer ?
#
loop_
_entity_poly.entity_id
_entity_poly.type
_entity_poly.pdbx_seq_one_letter_code
_entity_poly.pdbx_strand_id
1 'polypeptide(L)'
;MRIGILSDSHTETELHREAIEQLIGEGVEYLLHAGDIMLEEHLKMLAETNLPYVCVYGNNDMALIPFNGQYNIFQEPYYFTIEELKIKMMHMPYFMSADADMVVSGHTHLFESELKGETLFINPGEVCAREKPLSECAIVDVIENKFNVTHYFKQLGQASWTKREVEV
;
A
#
# COMPACT_ATOMS: atom_id res chain seq x y z
N MET A 1 -0.73 14.53 8.01
CA MET A 1 0.01 13.31 7.69
C MET A 1 -0.55 12.71 6.41
N ARG A 2 0.34 12.41 5.45
CA ARG A 2 -0.04 11.87 4.13
C ARG A 2 0.65 10.53 3.89
N ILE A 3 -0.12 9.47 3.71
CA ILE A 3 0.36 8.07 3.62
C ILE A 3 0.09 7.54 2.23
N GLY A 4 1.14 7.09 1.53
CA GLY A 4 1.03 6.36 0.26
C GLY A 4 0.91 4.86 0.51
N ILE A 5 -0.03 4.21 -0.16
CA ILE A 5 -0.31 2.78 0.01
C ILE A 5 -0.31 2.10 -1.36
N LEU A 6 0.44 0.99 -1.46
CA LEU A 6 0.50 0.14 -2.64
C LEU A 6 0.50 -1.33 -2.23
N SER A 7 0.17 -2.23 -3.15
CA SER A 7 0.11 -3.68 -2.95
C SER A 7 0.25 -4.42 -4.27
N ASP A 8 0.54 -5.71 -4.19
CA ASP A 8 0.47 -6.62 -5.33
C ASP A 8 1.30 -6.14 -6.53
N SER A 9 2.59 -5.86 -6.27
CA SER A 9 3.55 -5.44 -7.31
C SER A 9 4.02 -6.62 -8.16
N HIS A 10 4.00 -7.83 -7.60
CA HIS A 10 4.49 -9.06 -8.22
C HIS A 10 5.88 -8.88 -8.85
N THR A 11 6.04 -9.18 -10.14
CA THR A 11 7.32 -9.05 -10.86
C THR A 11 7.39 -7.78 -11.71
N GLU A 12 6.42 -6.87 -11.58
CA GLU A 12 6.26 -5.71 -12.45
C GLU A 12 7.11 -4.52 -11.93
N THR A 13 8.42 -4.61 -12.10
CA THR A 13 9.39 -3.64 -11.55
C THR A 13 9.15 -2.21 -12.03
N GLU A 14 8.81 -2.03 -13.31
CA GLU A 14 8.58 -0.68 -13.84
C GLU A 14 7.29 -0.07 -13.30
N LEU A 15 6.20 -0.84 -13.21
CA LEU A 15 4.95 -0.37 -12.63
C LEU A 15 5.13 -0.05 -11.13
N HIS A 16 5.93 -0.86 -10.41
CA HIS A 16 6.26 -0.60 -9.02
C HIS A 16 7.02 0.73 -8.84
N ARG A 17 8.03 0.98 -9.70
CA ARG A 17 8.77 2.24 -9.73
C ARG A 17 7.85 3.43 -9.99
N GLU A 18 7.03 3.35 -11.03
CA GLU A 18 6.10 4.41 -11.41
C GLU A 18 5.07 4.72 -10.31
N ALA A 19 4.58 3.69 -9.59
CA ALA A 19 3.67 3.89 -8.46
C ALA A 19 4.36 4.62 -7.30
N ILE A 20 5.60 4.25 -6.96
CA ILE A 20 6.39 4.95 -5.93
C ILE A 20 6.64 6.41 -6.36
N GLU A 21 7.06 6.65 -7.60
CA GLU A 21 7.32 7.99 -8.12
C GLU A 21 6.06 8.86 -8.10
N GLN A 22 4.90 8.29 -8.44
CA GLN A 22 3.61 8.97 -8.34
C GLN A 22 3.30 9.38 -6.91
N LEU A 23 3.43 8.45 -5.95
CA LEU A 23 3.17 8.74 -4.54
C LEU A 23 4.10 9.81 -3.99
N ILE A 24 5.40 9.74 -4.30
CA ILE A 24 6.40 10.75 -3.91
C ILE A 24 6.06 12.10 -4.55
N GLY A 25 5.71 12.13 -5.82
CA GLY A 25 5.30 13.34 -6.55
C GLY A 25 4.10 14.05 -5.94
N GLU A 26 3.21 13.31 -5.29
CA GLU A 26 2.06 13.84 -4.53
C GLU A 26 2.42 14.24 -3.09
N GLY A 27 3.67 14.06 -2.67
CA GLY A 27 4.18 14.52 -1.38
C GLY A 27 3.80 13.63 -0.20
N VAL A 28 3.76 12.30 -0.38
CA VAL A 28 3.56 11.38 0.75
C VAL A 28 4.73 11.46 1.73
N GLU A 29 4.43 11.26 3.00
CA GLU A 29 5.40 11.29 4.11
C GLU A 29 5.77 9.86 4.57
N TYR A 30 4.92 8.88 4.26
CA TYR A 30 5.06 7.46 4.61
C TYR A 30 4.63 6.58 3.44
N LEU A 31 5.27 5.40 3.33
CA LEU A 31 4.91 4.40 2.32
C LEU A 31 4.53 3.08 3.00
N LEU A 32 3.40 2.50 2.60
CA LEU A 32 2.95 1.19 3.05
C LEU A 32 2.81 0.26 1.85
N HIS A 33 3.33 -0.98 1.97
CA HIS A 33 3.15 -2.01 0.94
C HIS A 33 2.48 -3.25 1.53
N ALA A 34 1.27 -3.54 1.11
CA ALA A 34 0.42 -4.60 1.67
C ALA A 34 0.69 -6.00 1.07
N GLY A 35 1.94 -6.31 0.71
CA GLY A 35 2.37 -7.65 0.33
C GLY A 35 2.33 -7.97 -1.16
N ASP A 36 2.78 -9.19 -1.51
CA ASP A 36 3.05 -9.66 -2.88
C ASP A 36 4.03 -8.72 -3.62
N ILE A 37 5.17 -8.52 -2.97
CA ILE A 37 6.30 -7.70 -3.44
C ILE A 37 7.19 -8.50 -4.39
N MET A 38 7.42 -9.77 -4.09
CA MET A 38 8.15 -10.83 -4.79
C MET A 38 9.65 -10.59 -5.02
N LEU A 39 10.11 -9.37 -5.29
CA LEU A 39 11.48 -9.06 -5.66
C LEU A 39 12.18 -8.20 -4.60
N GLU A 40 13.43 -8.55 -4.25
CA GLU A 40 14.26 -7.72 -3.37
C GLU A 40 14.45 -6.31 -3.93
N GLU A 41 14.54 -6.18 -5.26
CA GLU A 41 14.65 -4.89 -5.95
C GLU A 41 13.52 -3.92 -5.58
N HIS A 42 12.29 -4.43 -5.38
CA HIS A 42 11.15 -3.61 -4.95
C HIS A 42 11.33 -3.09 -3.52
N LEU A 43 11.87 -3.92 -2.62
CA LEU A 43 12.20 -3.47 -1.25
C LEU A 43 13.33 -2.42 -1.27
N LYS A 44 14.33 -2.58 -2.14
CA LYS A 44 15.39 -1.59 -2.35
C LYS A 44 14.83 -0.25 -2.82
N MET A 45 13.92 -0.26 -3.79
CA MET A 45 13.27 0.97 -4.28
C MET A 45 12.57 1.71 -3.16
N LEU A 46 11.81 1.01 -2.30
CA LEU A 46 11.17 1.62 -1.13
C LEU A 46 12.20 2.22 -0.15
N ALA A 47 13.27 1.48 0.16
CA ALA A 47 14.32 1.94 1.06
C ALA A 47 15.08 3.16 0.50
N GLU A 48 15.32 3.22 -0.79
CA GLU A 48 16.03 4.31 -1.48
C GLU A 48 15.23 5.61 -1.55
N THR A 49 13.91 5.58 -1.28
CA THR A 49 13.10 6.81 -1.18
C THR A 49 13.51 7.70 -0.02
N ASN A 50 14.17 7.13 1.00
CA ASN A 50 14.48 7.77 2.29
C ASN A 50 13.22 8.18 3.09
N LEU A 51 12.03 7.75 2.68
CA LEU A 51 10.80 7.88 3.46
C LEU A 51 10.68 6.70 4.44
N PRO A 52 10.09 6.89 5.61
CA PRO A 52 9.65 5.78 6.45
C PRO A 52 8.70 4.88 5.66
N TYR A 53 8.94 3.57 5.70
CA TYR A 53 8.07 2.60 5.03
C TYR A 53 7.87 1.36 5.88
N VAL A 54 6.74 0.69 5.66
CA VAL A 54 6.40 -0.59 6.27
C VAL A 54 5.81 -1.49 5.18
N CYS A 55 6.28 -2.74 5.13
CA CYS A 55 5.75 -3.79 4.26
C CYS A 55 5.28 -4.98 5.08
N VAL A 56 4.34 -5.75 4.57
CA VAL A 56 4.04 -7.10 5.05
C VAL A 56 4.33 -8.13 3.97
N TYR A 57 4.66 -9.35 4.38
CA TYR A 57 4.77 -10.47 3.45
C TYR A 57 3.40 -10.84 2.88
N GLY A 58 3.34 -11.03 1.56
CA GLY A 58 2.22 -11.69 0.90
C GLY A 58 2.46 -13.19 0.69
N ASN A 59 1.49 -13.89 0.15
CA ASN A 59 1.59 -15.34 -0.08
C ASN A 59 2.60 -15.72 -1.18
N ASN A 60 3.03 -14.77 -2.00
CA ASN A 60 4.04 -14.99 -3.04
C ASN A 60 5.44 -14.50 -2.65
N ASP A 61 5.66 -14.05 -1.40
CA ASP A 61 6.89 -13.39 -0.95
C ASP A 61 7.92 -14.32 -0.31
N MET A 62 7.81 -15.63 -0.50
CA MET A 62 8.76 -16.61 0.09
C MET A 62 10.22 -16.33 -0.28
N ALA A 63 10.48 -15.81 -1.48
CA ALA A 63 11.80 -15.43 -1.93
C ALA A 63 12.42 -14.27 -1.14
N LEU A 64 11.60 -13.50 -0.40
CA LEU A 64 12.04 -12.37 0.41
C LEU A 64 12.39 -12.74 1.86
N ILE A 65 12.07 -13.95 2.32
CA ILE A 65 12.36 -14.41 3.68
C ILE A 65 13.86 -14.29 4.04
N PRO A 66 14.83 -14.58 3.13
CA PRO A 66 16.26 -14.42 3.44
C PRO A 66 16.67 -12.98 3.79
N PHE A 67 15.87 -11.98 3.42
CA PHE A 67 16.12 -10.57 3.67
C PHE A 67 15.44 -10.05 4.95
N ASN A 68 14.84 -10.94 5.73
CA ASN A 68 14.21 -10.56 7.02
C ASN A 68 15.23 -9.84 7.93
N GLY A 69 14.82 -8.68 8.45
CA GLY A 69 15.68 -7.82 9.27
C GLY A 69 16.64 -6.90 8.49
N GLN A 70 16.73 -7.02 7.15
CA GLN A 70 17.44 -6.07 6.29
C GLN A 70 16.53 -4.94 5.81
N TYR A 71 15.25 -5.23 5.63
CA TYR A 71 14.22 -4.30 5.21
C TYR A 71 13.07 -4.24 6.23
N ASN A 72 12.27 -3.21 6.16
CA ASN A 72 11.07 -3.04 7.01
C ASN A 72 9.90 -3.87 6.46
N ILE A 73 10.04 -5.18 6.44
CA ILE A 73 9.02 -6.14 6.01
C ILE A 73 8.71 -7.11 7.16
N PHE A 74 7.44 -7.31 7.45
CA PHE A 74 6.95 -8.01 8.65
C PHE A 74 5.91 -9.08 8.31
N GLN A 75 5.77 -10.05 9.22
CA GLN A 75 4.72 -11.07 9.13
C GLN A 75 3.34 -10.44 9.39
N GLU A 76 2.36 -10.80 8.56
CA GLU A 76 0.95 -10.39 8.75
C GLU A 76 0.23 -11.19 9.86
N PRO A 77 -0.78 -10.64 10.54
CA PRO A 77 -1.11 -9.23 10.59
C PRO A 77 -0.09 -8.45 11.41
N TYR A 78 0.34 -7.30 10.91
CA TYR A 78 1.32 -6.46 11.58
C TYR A 78 0.67 -5.19 12.12
N TYR A 79 0.87 -4.92 13.41
CA TYR A 79 0.36 -3.74 14.09
C TYR A 79 1.50 -2.76 14.36
N PHE A 80 1.31 -1.52 14.01
CA PHE A 80 2.27 -0.45 14.26
C PHE A 80 1.56 0.90 14.39
N THR A 81 2.31 1.93 14.76
CA THR A 81 1.78 3.28 14.94
C THR A 81 2.61 4.27 14.13
N ILE A 82 1.95 5.15 13.41
CA ILE A 82 2.57 6.34 12.80
C ILE A 82 2.02 7.56 13.53
N GLU A 83 2.90 8.30 14.22
CA GLU A 83 2.48 9.34 15.17
C GLU A 83 1.50 8.77 16.22
N GLU A 84 0.23 9.15 16.19
CA GLU A 84 -0.83 8.62 17.07
C GLU A 84 -1.75 7.61 16.36
N LEU A 85 -1.64 7.48 15.03
CA LEU A 85 -2.49 6.61 14.21
C LEU A 85 -2.08 5.14 14.37
N LYS A 86 -2.97 4.32 14.89
CA LYS A 86 -2.78 2.87 14.97
C LYS A 86 -3.17 2.22 13.66
N ILE A 87 -2.22 1.47 13.09
CA ILE A 87 -2.41 0.80 11.80
C ILE A 87 -2.25 -0.70 11.98
N LYS A 88 -3.14 -1.44 11.36
CA LYS A 88 -3.05 -2.88 11.19
C LYS A 88 -2.91 -3.17 9.70
N MET A 89 -1.88 -3.89 9.33
CA MET A 89 -1.61 -4.23 7.93
C MET A 89 -1.49 -5.73 7.73
N MET A 90 -2.11 -6.23 6.68
CA MET A 90 -2.04 -7.62 6.25
C MET A 90 -2.06 -7.68 4.72
N HIS A 91 -1.62 -8.80 4.16
CA HIS A 91 -1.82 -9.06 2.74
C HIS A 91 -3.19 -9.73 2.52
N MET A 92 -3.38 -10.90 3.15
CA MET A 92 -4.63 -11.63 3.00
C MET A 92 -5.70 -11.07 3.97
N PRO A 93 -6.92 -10.70 3.47
CA PRO A 93 -7.93 -10.00 4.27
C PRO A 93 -8.67 -10.94 5.25
N TYR A 94 -7.93 -11.71 6.07
CA TYR A 94 -8.50 -12.67 7.03
C TYR A 94 -8.78 -12.07 8.41
N PHE A 95 -8.05 -11.00 8.78
CA PHE A 95 -8.13 -10.42 10.11
C PHE A 95 -8.72 -9.00 10.07
N MET A 96 -9.87 -8.85 9.39
CA MET A 96 -10.53 -7.56 9.11
C MET A 96 -11.37 -7.06 10.29
N SER A 97 -10.86 -7.14 11.53
CA SER A 97 -11.50 -6.54 12.71
C SER A 97 -11.15 -5.05 12.85
N ALA A 98 -12.10 -4.25 13.35
CA ALA A 98 -11.94 -2.82 13.62
C ALA A 98 -11.26 -2.59 14.98
N ASP A 99 -10.01 -3.03 15.11
CA ASP A 99 -9.17 -2.96 16.32
C ASP A 99 -7.94 -2.05 16.14
N ALA A 100 -7.94 -1.25 15.08
CA ALA A 100 -7.01 -0.19 14.76
C ALA A 100 -7.76 0.98 14.12
N ASP A 101 -7.11 2.14 13.98
CA ASP A 101 -7.71 3.30 13.32
C ASP A 101 -7.76 3.11 11.80
N MET A 102 -6.75 2.42 11.25
CA MET A 102 -6.69 2.05 9.83
C MET A 102 -6.29 0.58 9.65
N VAL A 103 -7.03 -0.13 8.81
CA VAL A 103 -6.77 -1.53 8.44
C VAL A 103 -6.47 -1.58 6.95
N VAL A 104 -5.25 -1.98 6.59
CA VAL A 104 -4.76 -2.05 5.21
C VAL A 104 -4.65 -3.51 4.80
N SER A 105 -5.15 -3.84 3.60
CA SER A 105 -5.02 -5.19 3.02
C SER A 105 -4.65 -5.12 1.53
N GLY A 106 -4.26 -6.26 0.96
CA GLY A 106 -3.98 -6.46 -0.45
C GLY A 106 -4.71 -7.69 -1.00
N HIS A 107 -4.00 -8.51 -1.81
CA HIS A 107 -4.38 -9.85 -2.26
C HIS A 107 -5.56 -9.92 -3.24
N THR A 108 -6.61 -9.17 -3.04
CA THR A 108 -7.81 -9.23 -3.89
C THR A 108 -7.61 -8.55 -5.24
N HIS A 109 -6.57 -7.72 -5.37
CA HIS A 109 -6.29 -6.87 -6.53
C HIS A 109 -7.38 -5.83 -6.82
N LEU A 110 -8.31 -5.62 -5.89
CA LEU A 110 -9.42 -4.69 -6.03
C LEU A 110 -9.24 -3.48 -5.13
N PHE A 111 -9.35 -2.30 -5.70
CA PHE A 111 -9.41 -1.10 -4.88
C PHE A 111 -10.71 -1.10 -4.05
N GLU A 112 -10.57 -1.00 -2.74
CA GLU A 112 -11.68 -0.91 -1.80
C GLU A 112 -11.34 0.13 -0.71
N SER A 113 -12.32 0.93 -0.32
CA SER A 113 -12.19 1.87 0.78
C SER A 113 -13.53 2.05 1.48
N GLU A 114 -13.58 1.83 2.79
CA GLU A 114 -14.80 1.91 3.59
C GLU A 114 -14.48 2.36 5.02
N LEU A 115 -15.25 3.32 5.54
CA LEU A 115 -15.20 3.70 6.94
C LEU A 115 -16.27 2.93 7.72
N LYS A 116 -15.86 2.09 8.68
CA LYS A 116 -16.74 1.36 9.58
C LYS A 116 -16.58 1.89 11.00
N GLY A 117 -17.55 2.66 11.45
CA GLY A 117 -17.40 3.42 12.71
C GLY A 117 -16.31 4.47 12.57
N GLU A 118 -15.21 4.31 13.32
CA GLU A 118 -14.04 5.20 13.26
C GLU A 118 -12.84 4.54 12.55
N THR A 119 -12.96 3.29 12.10
CA THR A 119 -11.88 2.54 11.44
C THR A 119 -12.00 2.63 9.92
N LEU A 120 -10.95 3.12 9.27
CA LEU A 120 -10.80 3.05 7.81
C LEU A 120 -10.28 1.67 7.40
N PHE A 121 -11.03 0.97 6.54
CA PHE A 121 -10.58 -0.22 5.83
C PHE A 121 -10.18 0.16 4.40
N ILE A 122 -8.98 -0.21 3.97
CA ILE A 122 -8.50 0.15 2.63
C ILE A 122 -7.69 -0.99 2.00
N ASN A 123 -7.96 -1.23 0.72
CA ASN A 123 -7.12 -1.99 -0.20
C ASN A 123 -6.77 -1.05 -1.37
N PRO A 124 -5.48 -0.80 -1.67
CA PRO A 124 -5.09 0.17 -2.70
C PRO A 124 -5.30 -0.32 -4.14
N GLY A 125 -5.76 -1.57 -4.33
CA GLY A 125 -5.75 -2.24 -5.64
C GLY A 125 -4.38 -2.85 -5.94
N GLU A 126 -4.11 -3.14 -7.21
CA GLU A 126 -2.91 -3.81 -7.67
C GLU A 126 -1.96 -2.87 -8.43
N VAL A 127 -0.67 -2.92 -8.10
CA VAL A 127 0.36 -2.24 -8.89
C VAL A 127 0.64 -2.99 -10.20
N CYS A 128 0.58 -4.32 -10.18
CA CYS A 128 1.01 -5.18 -11.28
C CYS A 128 0.10 -5.18 -12.52
N ALA A 129 -1.08 -4.60 -12.46
CA ALA A 129 -2.04 -4.56 -13.57
C ALA A 129 -2.37 -5.94 -14.19
N ARG A 130 -2.47 -6.99 -13.33
CA ARG A 130 -2.66 -8.37 -13.77
C ARG A 130 -4.11 -8.77 -13.93
N GLU A 131 -4.97 -8.39 -12.98
CA GLU A 131 -6.40 -8.70 -13.01
C GLU A 131 -7.19 -7.68 -13.85
N LYS A 132 -6.67 -6.47 -13.91
CA LYS A 132 -7.16 -5.34 -14.72
C LYS A 132 -5.98 -4.71 -15.45
N PRO A 133 -6.17 -4.10 -16.64
CA PRO A 133 -5.11 -3.35 -17.30
C PRO A 133 -4.83 -1.99 -16.62
N LEU A 134 -4.88 -1.95 -15.29
CA LEU A 134 -4.74 -0.76 -14.45
C LEU A 134 -3.69 -1.00 -13.36
N SER A 135 -2.65 -0.17 -13.33
CA SER A 135 -1.78 -0.06 -12.15
C SER A 135 -2.42 0.91 -11.15
N GLU A 136 -2.51 0.51 -9.89
CA GLU A 136 -3.26 1.25 -8.86
C GLU A 136 -2.42 1.48 -7.61
N CYS A 137 -2.67 2.59 -6.94
CA CYS A 137 -2.20 2.89 -5.59
C CYS A 137 -3.16 3.90 -4.91
N ALA A 138 -2.96 4.16 -3.63
CA ALA A 138 -3.82 5.07 -2.88
C ALA A 138 -3.01 6.05 -2.04
N ILE A 139 -3.62 7.20 -1.74
CA ILE A 139 -3.15 8.13 -0.71
C ILE A 139 -4.24 8.28 0.33
N VAL A 140 -3.86 8.20 1.59
CA VAL A 140 -4.70 8.54 2.73
C VAL A 140 -4.13 9.78 3.42
N ASP A 141 -4.88 10.87 3.37
CA ASP A 141 -4.61 12.06 4.18
C ASP A 141 -5.33 11.94 5.53
N VAL A 142 -4.58 12.03 6.62
CA VAL A 142 -5.11 12.03 7.98
C VAL A 142 -5.02 13.45 8.53
N ILE A 143 -6.20 14.08 8.73
CA ILE A 143 -6.35 15.47 9.20
C ILE A 143 -7.37 15.46 10.35
N GLU A 144 -6.94 15.87 11.55
CA GLU A 144 -7.84 15.92 12.73
C GLU A 144 -8.60 14.60 12.96
N ASN A 145 -7.91 13.47 12.85
CA ASN A 145 -8.46 12.10 12.95
C ASN A 145 -9.53 11.75 11.91
N LYS A 146 -9.59 12.50 10.81
CA LYS A 146 -10.44 12.18 9.66
C LYS A 146 -9.59 11.70 8.48
N PHE A 147 -10.15 10.77 7.71
CA PHE A 147 -9.51 10.20 6.54
C PHE A 147 -10.07 10.82 5.26
N ASN A 148 -9.18 11.30 4.39
CA ASN A 148 -9.51 11.60 3.01
C ASN A 148 -8.73 10.63 2.13
N VAL A 149 -9.43 9.88 1.31
CA VAL A 149 -8.83 8.84 0.47
C VAL A 149 -8.81 9.30 -0.97
N THR A 150 -7.64 9.20 -1.61
CA THR A 150 -7.49 9.43 -3.05
C THR A 150 -6.99 8.15 -3.71
N HIS A 151 -7.75 7.63 -4.64
CA HIS A 151 -7.38 6.51 -5.49
C HIS A 151 -6.64 7.01 -6.74
N TYR A 152 -5.45 6.49 -6.99
CA TYR A 152 -4.66 6.73 -8.19
C TYR A 152 -4.64 5.49 -9.06
N PHE A 153 -4.85 5.66 -10.36
CA PHE A 153 -4.79 4.56 -11.31
C PHE A 153 -4.24 5.03 -12.65
N LYS A 154 -3.52 4.13 -13.32
CA LYS A 154 -2.94 4.35 -14.64
C LYS A 154 -3.22 3.15 -15.51
N GLN A 155 -3.89 3.35 -16.65
CA GLN A 155 -4.09 2.30 -17.64
C GLN A 155 -2.76 1.95 -18.32
N LEU A 156 -2.51 0.68 -18.57
CA LEU A 156 -1.33 0.23 -19.29
C LEU A 156 -1.23 0.95 -20.66
N GLY A 157 -0.03 1.45 -20.97
CA GLY A 157 0.24 2.23 -22.17
C GLY A 157 -0.08 3.71 -22.07
N GLN A 158 -0.69 4.19 -20.98
CA GLN A 158 -0.84 5.62 -20.73
C GLN A 158 0.37 6.17 -19.94
N ALA A 159 0.71 7.44 -20.21
CA ALA A 159 1.84 8.09 -19.55
C ALA A 159 1.47 8.75 -18.21
N SER A 160 0.20 9.07 -18.00
CA SER A 160 -0.25 9.84 -16.84
C SER A 160 -1.19 9.05 -15.94
N TRP A 161 -1.06 9.31 -14.63
CA TRP A 161 -1.98 8.81 -13.63
C TRP A 161 -3.26 9.64 -13.61
N THR A 162 -4.37 8.96 -13.36
CA THR A 162 -5.67 9.56 -13.05
C THR A 162 -5.90 9.44 -11.56
N LYS A 163 -6.53 10.44 -10.95
CA LYS A 163 -6.90 10.42 -9.54
C LYS A 163 -8.40 10.59 -9.35
N ARG A 164 -8.92 9.97 -8.30
CA ARG A 164 -10.31 10.06 -7.87
C ARG A 164 -10.35 10.17 -6.35
N GLU A 165 -10.97 11.23 -5.84
CA GLU A 165 -11.33 11.32 -4.43
C GLU A 165 -12.43 10.31 -4.12
N VAL A 166 -12.31 9.63 -2.99
CA VAL A 166 -13.21 8.56 -2.57
C VAL A 166 -13.94 9.00 -1.30
N GLU A 167 -15.25 9.00 -1.36
CA GLU A 167 -16.07 9.20 -0.16
C GLU A 167 -15.97 7.95 0.74
N VAL A 168 -15.62 8.16 2.02
CA VAL A 168 -15.47 7.11 3.04
C VAL A 168 -16.31 7.42 4.28
#